data_a78cd32cad758fd2c32c259b6dc184d0
#
_entry.id   a78cd32cad758fd2c32c259b6dc184d0
#
_cell.length_a   1.000
_cell.length_b   1.000
_cell.length_c   1.000
_cell.angle_alpha   90.00
_cell.angle_beta   90.00
_cell.angle_gamma   90.00
#
_symmetry.space_group_name_H-M   'P 1'
#
loop_
_entity.id
_entity.type
_entity.pdbx_description
1 polymer ?
#
loop_
_entity_poly.entity_id
_entity_poly.type
_entity_poly.pdbx_seq_one_letter_code
_entity_poly.pdbx_strand_id
1 'polypeptide(L)'
;SIKNLVDLGFVYHGEKQGYDNTQCRENYVLDIKDKSCDEVFANFKSKWRYNIRLAMRKGVECKFCGEDELDDFMELMKETGRRDGFEIRSEEYFRNFLQAFHGNAKLCIAKLDGKVLSGALLVNYANVASYVYGCSSNEYRKYMPNYLMQWTMIKYAIESGCHTYDFC
;
A
#
# COMPACT_ATOMS: atom_id res chain seq x y z
N SER A 1 1.47 -20.39 -21.00
CA SER A 1 0.43 -21.17 -20.32
C SER A 1 1.08 -22.12 -19.31
N ILE A 2 0.34 -22.58 -18.31
CA ILE A 2 0.80 -23.60 -17.32
C ILE A 2 1.40 -24.79 -18.05
N LYS A 3 0.75 -25.25 -19.13
CA LYS A 3 1.23 -26.36 -19.96
C LYS A 3 2.66 -26.13 -20.45
N ASN A 4 2.97 -24.96 -20.98
CA ASN A 4 4.32 -24.66 -21.50
C ASN A 4 5.39 -24.71 -20.42
N LEU A 5 5.04 -24.28 -19.18
CA LEU A 5 5.97 -24.36 -18.05
C LEU A 5 6.19 -25.81 -17.61
N VAL A 6 5.13 -26.62 -17.57
CA VAL A 6 5.22 -28.05 -17.24
C VAL A 6 6.08 -28.77 -18.29
N ASP A 7 5.90 -28.48 -19.58
CA ASP A 7 6.72 -29.02 -20.67
C ASP A 7 8.20 -28.63 -20.55
N LEU A 8 8.51 -27.53 -19.86
CA LEU A 8 9.88 -27.08 -19.53
C LEU A 8 10.41 -27.64 -18.21
N GLY A 9 9.68 -28.56 -17.55
CA GLY A 9 10.10 -29.21 -16.32
C GLY A 9 9.67 -28.52 -15.02
N PHE A 10 8.84 -27.48 -15.07
CA PHE A 10 8.27 -26.88 -13.87
C PHE A 10 7.14 -27.75 -13.30
N VAL A 11 7.08 -27.85 -11.98
CA VAL A 11 6.03 -28.61 -11.30
C VAL A 11 4.89 -27.65 -10.93
N TYR A 12 3.69 -27.93 -11.43
CA TYR A 12 2.49 -27.19 -11.04
C TYR A 12 1.86 -27.81 -9.78
N HIS A 13 1.90 -27.12 -8.67
CA HIS A 13 1.37 -27.58 -7.38
C HIS A 13 -0.14 -27.35 -7.18
N GLY A 14 -0.85 -26.96 -8.24
CA GLY A 14 -2.30 -26.73 -8.15
C GLY A 14 -2.67 -25.36 -7.57
N GLU A 15 -3.96 -25.23 -7.27
CA GLU A 15 -4.53 -24.03 -6.67
C GLU A 15 -4.55 -24.18 -5.16
N LYS A 16 -3.74 -23.38 -4.47
CA LYS A 16 -3.84 -23.21 -3.02
C LYS A 16 -4.73 -21.99 -2.72
N GLN A 17 -5.57 -22.10 -1.70
CA GLN A 17 -6.37 -20.98 -1.21
C GLN A 17 -5.67 -20.36 0.01
N GLY A 18 -5.78 -19.02 0.15
CA GLY A 18 -5.25 -18.27 1.29
C GLY A 18 -3.83 -17.73 1.11
N TYR A 19 -3.22 -17.34 2.22
CA TYR A 19 -1.91 -16.70 2.29
C TYR A 19 -0.71 -17.63 1.99
N ASP A 20 -0.95 -18.89 1.71
CA ASP A 20 0.08 -19.87 1.32
C ASP A 20 0.63 -19.65 -0.12
N ASN A 21 0.06 -18.71 -0.86
CA ASN A 21 0.53 -18.37 -2.19
C ASN A 21 1.56 -17.24 -2.13
N THR A 22 2.67 -17.41 -2.83
CA THR A 22 3.73 -16.42 -2.93
C THR A 22 3.28 -15.17 -3.71
N GLN A 23 2.26 -15.31 -4.57
CA GLN A 23 1.67 -14.21 -5.35
C GLN A 23 0.16 -14.40 -5.47
N CYS A 24 -0.58 -13.28 -5.41
CA CYS A 24 -1.99 -13.27 -5.72
C CYS A 24 -2.23 -13.61 -7.19
N ARG A 25 -3.31 -14.33 -7.50
CA ARG A 25 -3.70 -14.64 -8.88
C ARG A 25 -4.34 -13.46 -9.59
N GLU A 26 -5.07 -12.68 -8.82
CA GLU A 26 -5.83 -11.53 -9.28
C GLU A 26 -5.49 -10.36 -8.38
N ASN A 27 -5.11 -9.24 -8.98
CA ASN A 27 -4.84 -8.01 -8.27
C ASN A 27 -5.92 -6.99 -8.59
N TYR A 28 -6.28 -6.18 -7.61
CA TYR A 28 -7.06 -4.98 -7.86
C TYR A 28 -6.14 -3.88 -8.39
N VAL A 29 -6.39 -3.45 -9.62
CA VAL A 29 -5.62 -2.39 -10.25
C VAL A 29 -6.52 -1.20 -10.60
N LEU A 30 -5.97 0.00 -10.47
CA LEU A 30 -6.59 1.24 -10.90
C LEU A 30 -5.80 1.76 -12.10
N ASP A 31 -6.46 1.87 -13.26
CA ASP A 31 -5.89 2.54 -14.41
C ASP A 31 -5.88 4.05 -14.17
N ILE A 32 -4.67 4.64 -14.14
CA ILE A 32 -4.42 6.07 -13.92
C ILE A 32 -3.68 6.71 -15.11
N LYS A 33 -3.47 5.97 -16.18
CA LYS A 33 -2.75 6.45 -17.34
C LYS A 33 -3.46 7.67 -17.95
N ASP A 34 -2.69 8.72 -18.20
CA ASP A 34 -3.13 9.96 -18.81
C ASP A 34 -4.33 10.65 -18.10
N LYS A 35 -4.56 10.33 -16.81
CA LYS A 35 -5.64 10.90 -16.00
C LYS A 35 -5.10 11.92 -15.00
N SER A 36 -5.86 12.98 -14.81
CA SER A 36 -5.63 13.94 -13.73
C SER A 36 -6.09 13.39 -12.37
N CYS A 37 -5.54 13.96 -11.30
CA CYS A 37 -5.99 13.65 -9.93
C CYS A 37 -7.50 13.90 -9.76
N ASP A 38 -8.04 14.97 -10.36
CA ASP A 38 -9.45 15.31 -10.24
C ASP A 38 -10.35 14.30 -10.94
N GLU A 39 -9.97 13.82 -12.13
CA GLU A 39 -10.70 12.78 -12.84
C GLU A 39 -10.72 11.46 -12.06
N VAL A 40 -9.56 11.03 -11.55
CA VAL A 40 -9.47 9.81 -10.74
C VAL A 40 -10.30 9.94 -9.47
N PHE A 41 -10.18 11.07 -8.76
CA PHE A 41 -10.95 11.31 -7.55
C PHE A 41 -12.48 11.36 -7.81
N ALA A 42 -12.91 11.99 -8.89
CA ALA A 42 -14.33 12.07 -9.26
C ALA A 42 -14.95 10.69 -9.52
N ASN A 43 -14.15 9.75 -10.05
CA ASN A 43 -14.57 8.39 -10.36
C ASN A 43 -14.65 7.46 -9.13
N PHE A 44 -14.12 7.85 -7.98
CA PHE A 44 -14.29 7.07 -6.76
C PHE A 44 -15.76 7.02 -6.33
N LYS A 45 -16.17 5.92 -5.71
CA LYS A 45 -17.48 5.83 -5.06
C LYS A 45 -17.66 6.98 -4.06
N SER A 46 -18.87 7.49 -3.92
CA SER A 46 -19.19 8.62 -3.04
C SER A 46 -18.71 8.43 -1.60
N LYS A 47 -18.80 7.20 -1.08
CA LYS A 47 -18.30 6.82 0.25
C LYS A 47 -16.78 7.01 0.39
N TRP A 48 -16.01 6.69 -0.65
CA TRP A 48 -14.56 6.88 -0.65
C TRP A 48 -14.20 8.37 -0.60
N ARG A 49 -14.79 9.16 -1.49
CA ARG A 49 -14.59 10.61 -1.51
C ARG A 49 -14.97 11.27 -0.18
N TYR A 50 -16.08 10.81 0.41
CA TYR A 50 -16.52 11.29 1.71
C TYR A 50 -15.48 10.98 2.80
N ASN A 51 -14.99 9.73 2.88
CA ASN A 51 -14.03 9.31 3.91
C ASN A 51 -12.66 10.01 3.76
N ILE A 52 -12.18 10.22 2.54
CA ILE A 52 -10.96 11.01 2.28
C ILE A 52 -11.14 12.44 2.82
N ARG A 53 -12.25 13.10 2.46
CA ARG A 53 -12.54 14.46 2.96
C ARG A 53 -12.75 14.50 4.47
N LEU A 54 -13.32 13.45 5.04
CA LEU A 54 -13.51 13.33 6.48
C LEU A 54 -12.14 13.28 7.20
N ALA A 55 -11.23 12.44 6.73
CA ALA A 55 -9.88 12.36 7.30
C ALA A 55 -9.17 13.73 7.26
N MET A 56 -9.21 14.41 6.12
CA MET A 56 -8.66 15.76 5.98
C MET A 56 -9.26 16.75 6.98
N ARG A 57 -10.59 16.79 7.09
CA ARG A 57 -11.28 17.69 8.03
C ARG A 57 -11.00 17.37 9.50
N LYS A 58 -10.65 16.12 9.80
CA LYS A 58 -10.26 15.68 11.14
C LYS A 58 -8.80 15.96 11.46
N GLY A 59 -8.05 16.57 10.52
CA GLY A 59 -6.65 16.93 10.71
C GLY A 59 -5.67 15.77 10.48
N VAL A 60 -6.11 14.68 9.86
CA VAL A 60 -5.16 13.61 9.48
C VAL A 60 -4.24 14.13 8.38
N GLU A 61 -2.94 14.00 8.60
CA GLU A 61 -1.90 14.32 7.64
C GLU A 61 -1.23 13.04 7.14
N CYS A 62 -0.99 12.95 5.82
CA CYS A 62 -0.24 11.86 5.20
C CYS A 62 1.01 12.41 4.53
N LYS A 63 2.16 11.80 4.84
CA LYS A 63 3.45 12.20 4.27
C LYS A 63 4.23 10.97 3.82
N PHE A 64 5.04 11.14 2.77
CA PHE A 64 6.09 10.20 2.45
C PHE A 64 7.29 10.50 3.33
N CYS A 65 7.84 9.45 3.92
CA CYS A 65 8.92 9.49 4.90
C CYS A 65 10.07 8.60 4.45
N GLY A 66 11.22 8.78 5.06
CA GLY A 66 12.37 7.92 4.92
C GLY A 66 12.42 6.84 6.00
N GLU A 67 13.63 6.32 6.24
CA GLU A 67 13.89 5.31 7.27
C GLU A 67 13.72 5.84 8.70
N ASP A 68 13.68 7.16 8.89
CA ASP A 68 13.48 7.85 10.16
C ASP A 68 12.12 7.55 10.82
N GLU A 69 11.12 7.19 10.01
CA GLU A 69 9.77 6.82 10.49
C GLU A 69 9.53 5.29 10.48
N LEU A 70 10.58 4.49 10.28
CA LEU A 70 10.47 3.04 10.18
C LEU A 70 10.04 2.40 11.50
N ASP A 71 10.50 2.92 12.64
CA ASP A 71 10.13 2.42 13.96
C ASP A 71 8.62 2.54 14.19
N ASP A 72 8.05 3.69 13.88
CA ASP A 72 6.61 3.96 13.97
C ASP A 72 5.80 3.01 13.07
N PHE A 73 6.28 2.78 11.85
CA PHE A 73 5.68 1.81 10.94
C PHE A 73 5.72 0.39 11.50
N MET A 74 6.86 -0.02 12.08
CA MET A 74 7.03 -1.34 12.66
C MET A 74 6.13 -1.59 13.87
N GLU A 75 5.89 -0.58 14.70
CA GLU A 75 4.93 -0.70 15.82
C GLU A 75 3.52 -0.98 15.31
N LEU A 76 3.06 -0.24 14.29
CA LEU A 76 1.77 -0.51 13.66
C LEU A 76 1.71 -1.83 12.92
N MET A 77 2.81 -2.27 12.29
CA MET A 77 2.89 -3.59 11.66
C MET A 77 2.72 -4.70 12.70
N LYS A 78 3.35 -4.58 13.89
CA LYS A 78 3.16 -5.52 15.01
C LYS A 78 1.70 -5.56 15.49
N GLU A 79 1.04 -4.39 15.61
CA GLU A 79 -0.38 -4.31 15.96
C GLU A 79 -1.26 -5.00 14.91
N THR A 80 -0.98 -4.72 13.63
CA THR A 80 -1.71 -5.28 12.50
C THR A 80 -1.54 -6.80 12.41
N GLY A 81 -0.28 -7.31 12.50
CA GLY A 81 0.00 -8.75 12.45
C GLY A 81 -0.68 -9.51 13.58
N ARG A 82 -0.64 -8.97 14.82
CA ARG A 82 -1.36 -9.56 15.97
C ARG A 82 -2.87 -9.59 15.77
N ARG A 83 -3.44 -8.51 15.21
CA ARG A 83 -4.87 -8.41 14.93
C ARG A 83 -5.32 -9.40 13.87
N ASP A 84 -4.57 -9.48 12.77
CA ASP A 84 -4.98 -10.20 11.56
C ASP A 84 -4.39 -11.61 11.47
N GLY A 85 -3.55 -12.00 12.45
CA GLY A 85 -3.06 -13.36 12.62
C GLY A 85 -1.96 -13.78 11.65
N PHE A 86 -1.09 -12.86 11.22
CA PHE A 86 0.04 -13.18 10.36
C PHE A 86 1.38 -12.74 10.96
N GLU A 87 2.45 -13.42 10.56
CA GLU A 87 3.82 -13.06 10.93
C GLU A 87 4.31 -11.88 10.10
N ILE A 88 4.89 -10.89 10.78
CA ILE A 88 5.47 -9.72 10.12
C ILE A 88 6.95 -9.97 9.80
N ARG A 89 7.44 -9.29 8.76
CA ARG A 89 8.87 -9.24 8.47
C ARG A 89 9.61 -8.40 9.53
N SER A 90 10.92 -8.64 9.65
CA SER A 90 11.78 -7.87 10.57
C SER A 90 11.95 -6.42 10.11
N GLU A 91 12.33 -5.55 11.04
CA GLU A 91 12.70 -4.17 10.71
C GLU A 91 13.87 -4.11 9.74
N GLU A 92 14.88 -4.98 9.93
CA GLU A 92 16.02 -5.10 9.01
C GLU A 92 15.58 -5.44 7.58
N TYR A 93 14.57 -6.30 7.42
CA TYR A 93 13.98 -6.59 6.10
C TYR A 93 13.44 -5.32 5.45
N PHE A 94 12.66 -4.51 6.17
CA PHE A 94 12.07 -3.29 5.60
C PHE A 94 13.13 -2.22 5.33
N ARG A 95 14.14 -2.10 6.18
CA ARG A 95 15.28 -1.22 5.95
C ARG A 95 16.04 -1.59 4.68
N ASN A 96 16.41 -2.86 4.54
CA ASN A 96 17.06 -3.38 3.35
C ASN A 96 16.17 -3.23 2.09
N PHE A 97 14.86 -3.39 2.24
CA PHE A 97 13.90 -3.19 1.15
C PHE A 97 13.93 -1.75 0.64
N LEU A 98 13.82 -0.76 1.55
CA LEU A 98 13.86 0.66 1.19
C LEU A 98 15.18 1.02 0.49
N GLN A 99 16.29 0.52 0.99
CA GLN A 99 17.62 0.76 0.43
C GLN A 99 17.79 0.11 -0.94
N ALA A 100 17.37 -1.14 -1.12
CA ALA A 100 17.52 -1.88 -2.37
C ALA A 100 16.74 -1.25 -3.54
N PHE A 101 15.61 -0.62 -3.26
CA PHE A 101 14.80 0.07 -4.28
C PHE A 101 15.29 1.48 -4.63
N HIS A 102 16.37 1.99 -4.00
CA HIS A 102 17.01 3.26 -4.36
C HIS A 102 16.06 4.45 -4.58
N GLY A 103 15.09 4.64 -3.65
CA GLY A 103 14.10 5.71 -3.73
C GLY A 103 12.84 5.38 -4.53
N ASN A 104 12.78 4.26 -5.23
CA ASN A 104 11.56 3.75 -5.84
C ASN A 104 10.60 3.14 -4.82
N ALA A 105 11.09 2.70 -3.65
CA ALA A 105 10.25 2.36 -2.51
C ALA A 105 10.10 3.57 -1.58
N LYS A 106 8.89 3.83 -1.11
CA LYS A 106 8.57 4.94 -0.21
C LYS A 106 7.66 4.48 0.92
N LEU A 107 7.97 4.95 2.12
CA LEU A 107 7.11 4.79 3.28
C LEU A 107 6.12 5.96 3.32
N CYS A 108 4.82 5.67 3.38
CA CYS A 108 3.76 6.67 3.55
C CYS A 108 3.13 6.49 4.94
N ILE A 109 3.15 7.54 5.75
CA ILE A 109 2.63 7.51 7.12
C ILE A 109 1.51 8.52 7.27
N ALA A 110 0.40 8.12 7.88
CA ALA A 110 -0.69 8.99 8.28
C ALA A 110 -0.63 9.26 9.78
N LYS A 111 -0.60 10.55 10.16
CA LYS A 111 -0.54 11.01 11.55
C LYS A 111 -1.70 11.94 11.89
N LEU A 112 -2.04 12.00 13.18
CA LEU A 112 -2.93 12.99 13.77
C LEU A 112 -2.36 13.41 15.12
N ASP A 113 -2.10 14.70 15.31
CA ASP A 113 -1.52 15.27 16.53
C ASP A 113 -0.24 14.51 16.97
N GLY A 114 0.63 14.19 16.00
CA GLY A 114 1.89 13.46 16.22
C GLY A 114 1.73 11.95 16.38
N LYS A 115 0.52 11.42 16.52
CA LYS A 115 0.28 9.98 16.65
C LYS A 115 0.16 9.31 15.29
N VAL A 116 0.81 8.18 15.12
CA VAL A 116 0.74 7.38 13.89
C VAL A 116 -0.55 6.56 13.86
N LEU A 117 -1.32 6.70 12.79
CA LEU A 117 -2.62 6.05 12.61
C LEU A 117 -2.60 4.92 11.61
N SER A 118 -1.84 5.08 10.54
CA SER A 118 -1.63 4.06 9.51
C SER A 118 -0.32 4.29 8.79
N GLY A 119 0.21 3.23 8.20
CA GLY A 119 1.42 3.24 7.40
C GLY A 119 1.32 2.31 6.21
N ALA A 120 2.04 2.65 5.15
CA ALA A 120 2.10 1.83 3.94
C ALA A 120 3.46 1.95 3.27
N LEU A 121 3.86 0.89 2.59
CA LEU A 121 5.04 0.86 1.73
C LEU A 121 4.59 0.76 0.28
N LEU A 122 4.96 1.77 -0.50
CA LEU A 122 4.67 1.91 -1.93
C LEU A 122 5.95 1.68 -2.73
N VAL A 123 5.86 0.87 -3.78
CA VAL A 123 6.92 0.70 -4.78
C VAL A 123 6.47 1.30 -6.10
N ASN A 124 7.28 2.20 -6.65
CA ASN A 124 7.06 2.77 -7.98
C ASN A 124 8.12 2.21 -8.93
N TYR A 125 7.73 1.34 -9.83
CA TYR A 125 8.62 0.72 -10.81
C TYR A 125 7.92 0.45 -12.14
N ALA A 126 8.60 0.72 -13.25
CA ALA A 126 8.12 0.45 -14.61
C ALA A 126 6.69 0.99 -14.88
N ASN A 127 6.40 2.22 -14.48
CA ASN A 127 5.10 2.89 -14.63
C ASN A 127 3.95 2.27 -13.81
N VAL A 128 4.28 1.41 -12.83
CA VAL A 128 3.32 0.82 -11.89
C VAL A 128 3.69 1.26 -10.49
N ALA A 129 2.71 1.78 -9.75
CA ALA A 129 2.84 2.04 -8.32
C ALA A 129 2.10 0.93 -7.55
N SER A 130 2.83 0.14 -6.77
CA SER A 130 2.30 -1.02 -6.04
C SER A 130 2.26 -0.77 -4.54
N TYR A 131 1.09 -0.93 -3.93
CA TYR A 131 0.89 -0.92 -2.48
C TYR A 131 1.24 -2.31 -1.92
N VAL A 132 2.48 -2.49 -1.42
CA VAL A 132 3.00 -3.83 -1.08
C VAL A 132 2.86 -4.21 0.39
N TYR A 133 2.85 -3.25 1.30
CA TYR A 133 2.64 -3.46 2.72
C TYR A 133 1.76 -2.36 3.29
N GLY A 134 0.91 -2.71 4.25
CA GLY A 134 0.09 -1.74 4.96
C GLY A 134 -0.23 -2.15 6.38
N CYS A 135 -0.33 -1.16 7.25
CA CYS A 135 -0.68 -1.34 8.64
C CYS A 135 -1.58 -0.20 9.13
N SER A 136 -2.34 -0.47 10.18
CA SER A 136 -3.23 0.54 10.75
C SER A 136 -3.57 0.25 12.21
N SER A 137 -3.69 1.32 12.98
CA SER A 137 -4.18 1.25 14.36
C SER A 137 -5.66 0.89 14.42
N ASN A 138 -6.03 0.10 15.43
CA ASN A 138 -7.42 -0.23 15.74
C ASN A 138 -8.19 0.94 16.34
N GLU A 139 -7.52 1.74 17.17
CA GLU A 139 -8.11 2.82 17.94
C GLU A 139 -8.61 3.97 17.05
N TYR A 140 -7.86 4.28 15.98
CA TYR A 140 -8.06 5.51 15.19
C TYR A 140 -8.86 5.30 13.91
N ARG A 141 -9.51 4.16 13.70
CA ARG A 141 -10.29 3.84 12.48
C ARG A 141 -11.36 4.87 12.15
N LYS A 142 -11.97 5.51 13.17
CA LYS A 142 -13.01 6.55 12.99
C LYS A 142 -12.52 7.81 12.28
N TYR A 143 -11.21 8.02 12.19
CA TYR A 143 -10.61 9.14 11.46
C TYR A 143 -10.35 8.84 9.98
N MET A 144 -10.63 7.61 9.53
CA MET A 144 -10.48 7.16 8.14
C MET A 144 -9.07 7.34 7.56
N PRO A 145 -7.97 7.12 8.33
CA PRO A 145 -6.62 7.42 7.88
C PRO A 145 -6.23 6.65 6.62
N ASN A 146 -6.62 5.38 6.49
CA ASN A 146 -6.30 4.54 5.33
C ASN A 146 -6.86 5.10 4.01
N TYR A 147 -8.04 5.75 4.05
CA TYR A 147 -8.62 6.36 2.85
C TYR A 147 -7.77 7.53 2.35
N LEU A 148 -7.31 8.39 3.28
CA LEU A 148 -6.44 9.50 2.92
C LEU A 148 -5.05 9.03 2.51
N MET A 149 -4.50 8.04 3.18
CA MET A 149 -3.21 7.43 2.86
C MET A 149 -3.21 6.83 1.44
N GLN A 150 -4.21 6.01 1.11
CA GLN A 150 -4.37 5.45 -0.24
C GLN A 150 -4.50 6.56 -1.29
N TRP A 151 -5.30 7.59 -1.01
CA TRP A 151 -5.43 8.73 -1.93
C TRP A 151 -4.11 9.49 -2.11
N THR A 152 -3.35 9.67 -1.04
CA THR A 152 -2.02 10.31 -1.11
C THR A 152 -1.05 9.54 -2.00
N MET A 153 -1.05 8.21 -1.88
CA MET A 153 -0.21 7.34 -2.73
C MET A 153 -0.67 7.32 -4.19
N ILE A 154 -1.98 7.31 -4.44
CA ILE A 154 -2.53 7.37 -5.80
C ILE A 154 -2.18 8.71 -6.46
N LYS A 155 -2.31 9.84 -5.75
CA LYS A 155 -1.88 11.15 -6.27
C LYS A 155 -0.40 11.15 -6.65
N TYR A 156 0.44 10.64 -5.75
CA TYR A 156 1.86 10.52 -6.02
C TYR A 156 2.14 9.66 -7.28
N ALA A 157 1.42 8.56 -7.46
CA ALA A 157 1.57 7.69 -8.64
C ALA A 157 1.20 8.44 -9.93
N ILE A 158 0.10 9.21 -9.93
CA ILE A 158 -0.31 10.05 -11.07
C ILE A 158 0.75 11.11 -11.38
N GLU A 159 1.19 11.85 -10.36
CA GLU A 159 2.20 12.91 -10.48
C GLU A 159 3.57 12.40 -10.92
N SER A 160 3.87 11.12 -10.62
CA SER A 160 5.08 10.41 -11.05
C SER A 160 4.97 9.81 -12.45
N GLY A 161 3.83 9.98 -13.15
CA GLY A 161 3.62 9.45 -14.50
C GLY A 161 3.36 7.95 -14.57
N CYS A 162 2.93 7.32 -13.47
CA CYS A 162 2.52 5.92 -13.48
C CYS A 162 1.26 5.73 -14.33
N HIS A 163 1.17 4.56 -14.95
CA HIS A 163 -0.01 4.17 -15.72
C HIS A 163 -1.02 3.38 -14.85
N THR A 164 -0.53 2.71 -13.84
CA THR A 164 -1.31 1.79 -13.02
C THR A 164 -0.98 1.96 -11.54
N TYR A 165 -2.01 1.95 -10.71
CA TYR A 165 -1.87 1.76 -9.27
C TYR A 165 -2.39 0.38 -8.90
N ASP A 166 -1.52 -0.47 -8.31
CA ASP A 166 -1.81 -1.84 -7.91
C ASP A 166 -2.01 -1.89 -6.40
N PHE A 167 -3.14 -2.45 -5.97
CA PHE A 167 -3.45 -2.62 -4.55
C PHE A 167 -2.87 -3.92 -3.95
N CYS A 168 -2.20 -4.76 -4.78
CA CYS A 168 -1.63 -6.07 -4.48
C CYS A 168 -2.58 -7.11 -3.90
#